data_61cff6d6b3f6fbb5bc099d3977e5d34b
#
_entry.id   61cff6d6b3f6fbb5bc099d3977e5d34b
#
_cell.length_a   1.000
_cell.length_b   1.000
_cell.length_c   1.000
_cell.angle_alpha   90.00
_cell.angle_beta   90.00
_cell.angle_gamma   90.00
#
_symmetry.space_group_name_H-M   'P 1'
#
loop_
_entity.id
_entity.type
_entity.pdbx_description
1 polymer ?
#
loop_
_entity_poly.entity_id
_entity_poly.type
_entity_poly.pdbx_seq_one_letter_code
_entity_poly.pdbx_strand_id
1 'polypeptide(L)'
;GKMYWSNWSGMNDIANVVQIQRGLGASKLAISSVGGTVNFVMRSTSKSQGGFAYAGFANDNYLKTTFSYDTGENANGWSTSFLLTHWQGDGYAEGTFGQGQTYFFSLGYKMNEKHNFNFLMTGAPQWHDQNFTKSISSYLENGRKYNNNYGYYGDRYLTERRNFYHKPVFNLNWDYTIDDKSSLSTVLYASTGNGGGTGGRGNRVRTADGYIDYDAIYAQNAAVPNGAGVYFGDNDNYITRASMNMHNWFGLVSNYETELSDNLSLNVGVDLRTYYGCLLYTSPSPRDGIG
;
A
#
# COMPACT_ATOMS: atom_id res chain seq x y z
N GLY A 1 0.43 -7.40 12.32
CA GLY A 1 1.17 -7.57 11.07
C GLY A 1 2.06 -6.36 10.81
N LYS A 2 3.06 -6.52 9.94
CA LYS A 2 3.91 -5.38 9.54
C LYS A 2 3.12 -4.46 8.62
N MET A 3 3.22 -3.15 8.84
CA MET A 3 2.69 -2.14 7.93
C MET A 3 3.78 -1.77 6.91
N TYR A 4 3.46 -1.89 5.64
CA TYR A 4 4.33 -1.44 4.55
C TYR A 4 3.80 -0.11 4.02
N TRP A 5 4.54 0.96 4.20
CA TRP A 5 4.14 2.33 3.82
C TRP A 5 3.83 2.48 2.33
N SER A 6 4.50 1.71 1.47
CA SER A 6 4.24 1.71 0.02
C SER A 6 2.79 1.35 -0.34
N ASN A 7 2.11 0.56 0.49
CA ASN A 7 0.70 0.19 0.28
C ASN A 7 -0.28 1.31 0.66
N TRP A 8 0.23 2.39 1.26
CA TRP A 8 -0.53 3.50 1.80
C TRP A 8 0.03 4.85 1.32
N SER A 9 0.70 4.86 0.17
CA SER A 9 1.19 6.10 -0.43
C SER A 9 0.02 7.05 -0.66
N GLY A 10 0.26 8.35 -0.46
CA GLY A 10 -0.78 9.37 -0.61
C GLY A 10 -1.72 9.58 0.59
N MET A 11 -1.63 8.79 1.67
CA MET A 11 -2.45 9.07 2.88
C MET A 11 -2.21 10.46 3.44
N ASN A 12 -0.99 10.97 3.39
CA ASN A 12 -0.66 12.32 3.85
C ASN A 12 -1.30 13.41 2.99
N ASP A 13 -1.59 13.12 1.72
CA ASP A 13 -2.20 14.08 0.80
C ASP A 13 -3.70 14.25 1.06
N ILE A 14 -4.34 13.26 1.72
CA ILE A 14 -5.80 13.19 1.95
C ILE A 14 -6.19 13.40 3.42
N ALA A 15 -5.26 13.25 4.36
CA ALA A 15 -5.56 13.34 5.78
C ALA A 15 -5.90 14.79 6.20
N ASN A 16 -7.02 14.95 6.89
CA ASN A 16 -7.35 16.21 7.58
C ASN A 16 -6.45 16.40 8.80
N VAL A 17 -6.26 15.32 9.56
CA VAL A 17 -5.46 15.29 10.79
C VAL A 17 -4.74 13.95 10.88
N VAL A 18 -3.50 13.98 11.33
CA VAL A 18 -2.74 12.78 11.72
C VAL A 18 -2.52 12.84 13.23
N GLN A 19 -3.10 11.88 13.94
CA GLN A 19 -2.96 11.75 15.39
C GLN A 19 -1.94 10.66 15.69
N ILE A 20 -0.91 11.01 16.48
CA ILE A 20 0.15 10.07 16.86
C ILE A 20 0.14 9.96 18.39
N GLN A 21 -0.08 8.75 18.88
CA GLN A 21 0.05 8.40 20.27
C GLN A 21 1.21 7.43 20.46
N ARG A 22 2.13 7.75 21.32
CA ARG A 22 3.31 6.92 21.64
C ARG A 22 3.04 6.06 22.86
N GLY A 23 3.50 4.82 22.84
CA GLY A 23 3.42 3.89 23.97
C GLY A 23 2.00 3.42 24.28
N LEU A 24 1.86 2.86 25.50
CA LEU A 24 0.59 2.38 26.06
C LEU A 24 -0.22 3.60 26.56
N GLY A 25 -0.82 4.33 25.67
CA GLY A 25 -1.75 5.39 26.07
C GLY A 25 -3.21 4.93 25.95
N ALA A 26 -4.14 5.64 26.60
CA ALA A 26 -5.55 5.47 26.37
C ALA A 26 -5.89 5.93 24.95
N SER A 27 -5.75 5.01 23.98
CA SER A 27 -6.25 5.25 22.63
C SER A 27 -7.76 5.31 22.70
N LYS A 28 -8.38 6.37 22.15
CA LYS A 28 -9.84 6.42 21.95
C LYS A 28 -10.31 5.38 20.90
N LEU A 29 -9.38 4.64 20.33
CA LEU A 29 -9.65 3.51 19.44
C LEU A 29 -9.75 2.24 20.26
N ALA A 30 -10.71 1.37 19.95
CA ALA A 30 -10.90 0.05 20.58
C ALA A 30 -9.70 -0.91 20.37
N ILE A 31 -8.61 -0.43 19.81
CA ILE A 31 -7.38 -1.19 19.52
C ILE A 31 -6.26 -0.66 20.38
N SER A 32 -5.74 -1.51 21.28
CA SER A 32 -4.54 -1.21 22.06
C SER A 32 -3.27 -1.63 21.30
N SER A 33 -2.24 -0.80 21.37
CA SER A 33 -0.93 -1.10 20.79
C SER A 33 0.18 -0.69 21.73
N VAL A 34 1.12 -1.60 22.01
CA VAL A 34 2.27 -1.36 22.89
C VAL A 34 3.22 -0.31 22.31
N GLY A 35 3.35 -0.28 20.97
CA GLY A 35 4.25 0.65 20.26
C GLY A 35 3.66 2.04 20.02
N GLY A 36 2.36 2.18 20.19
CA GLY A 36 1.61 3.40 19.89
C GLY A 36 0.63 3.25 18.73
N THR A 37 -0.10 4.31 18.47
CA THR A 37 -1.14 4.37 17.45
C THR A 37 -0.92 5.59 16.54
N VAL A 38 -1.07 5.39 15.22
CA VAL A 38 -1.14 6.46 14.23
C VAL A 38 -2.52 6.40 13.59
N ASN A 39 -3.30 7.45 13.77
CA ASN A 39 -4.65 7.57 13.23
C ASN A 39 -4.70 8.67 12.17
N PHE A 40 -5.17 8.34 10.98
CA PHE A 40 -5.40 9.27 9.87
C PHE A 40 -6.90 9.58 9.80
N VAL A 41 -7.26 10.81 10.10
CA VAL A 41 -8.66 11.26 10.00
C VAL A 41 -8.88 11.84 8.60
N MET A 42 -9.84 11.28 7.88
CA MET A 42 -10.18 11.63 6.50
C MET A 42 -11.70 11.78 6.39
N ARG A 43 -12.20 13.02 6.55
CA ARG A 43 -13.64 13.31 6.52
C ARG A 43 -13.95 14.43 5.54
N SER A 44 -14.85 14.21 4.60
CA SER A 44 -15.31 15.23 3.66
C SER A 44 -16.16 16.30 4.33
N THR A 45 -16.98 15.94 5.33
CA THR A 45 -17.86 16.86 6.05
C THR A 45 -17.15 17.95 6.83
N SER A 46 -15.86 17.79 7.12
CA SER A 46 -15.05 18.80 7.84
C SER A 46 -14.19 19.67 6.93
N LYS A 47 -14.33 19.53 5.61
CA LYS A 47 -13.55 20.29 4.64
C LYS A 47 -14.38 21.43 4.04
N SER A 48 -13.75 22.59 3.85
CA SER A 48 -14.32 23.69 3.06
C SER A 48 -14.17 23.40 1.56
N GLN A 49 -15.03 24.03 0.76
CA GLN A 49 -14.93 23.94 -0.70
C GLN A 49 -13.56 24.43 -1.19
N GLY A 50 -12.92 23.64 -2.03
CA GLY A 50 -11.64 23.98 -2.62
C GLY A 50 -10.94 22.77 -3.20
N GLY A 51 -9.75 22.99 -3.73
CA GLY A 51 -8.94 21.91 -4.29
C GLY A 51 -7.56 22.41 -4.67
N PHE A 52 -6.72 21.49 -5.10
CA PHE A 52 -5.38 21.80 -5.59
C PHE A 52 -4.97 20.87 -6.71
N ALA A 53 -4.08 21.37 -7.54
CA ALA A 53 -3.29 20.57 -8.47
C ALA A 53 -1.81 20.74 -8.10
N TYR A 54 -1.07 19.64 -8.09
CA TYR A 54 0.35 19.62 -7.75
C TYR A 54 1.14 18.85 -8.81
N ALA A 55 2.31 19.37 -9.17
CA ALA A 55 3.32 18.65 -9.95
C ALA A 55 4.69 18.87 -9.29
N GLY A 56 5.39 17.78 -9.00
CA GLY A 56 6.70 17.79 -8.35
C GLY A 56 7.68 16.89 -9.08
N PHE A 57 8.90 17.38 -9.20
CA PHE A 57 10.03 16.69 -9.81
C PHE A 57 11.18 16.62 -8.80
N ALA A 58 11.89 15.50 -8.80
CA ALA A 58 13.04 15.30 -7.94
C ALA A 58 14.13 14.47 -8.64
N ASN A 59 15.21 14.16 -7.91
CA ASN A 59 16.28 13.31 -8.40
C ASN A 59 15.78 11.95 -8.88
N ASP A 60 16.59 11.29 -9.70
CA ASP A 60 16.35 9.95 -10.24
C ASP A 60 14.99 9.87 -11.00
N ASN A 61 14.73 10.89 -11.82
CA ASN A 61 13.55 11.03 -12.68
C ASN A 61 12.21 10.94 -11.91
N TYR A 62 12.22 11.27 -10.61
CA TYR A 62 11.00 11.27 -9.83
C TYR A 62 10.02 12.34 -10.29
N LEU A 63 8.81 11.90 -10.59
CA LEU A 63 7.66 12.75 -10.92
C LEU A 63 6.51 12.37 -9.99
N LYS A 64 5.85 13.38 -9.42
CA LYS A 64 4.56 13.21 -8.73
C LYS A 64 3.58 14.26 -9.24
N THR A 65 2.38 13.82 -9.59
CA THR A 65 1.25 14.70 -9.91
C THR A 65 0.08 14.34 -9.00
N THR A 66 -0.63 15.36 -8.52
CA THR A 66 -1.81 15.17 -7.66
C THR A 66 -2.89 16.14 -8.08
N PHE A 67 -4.13 15.68 -8.07
CA PHE A 67 -5.32 16.49 -8.22
C PHE A 67 -6.30 16.15 -7.10
N SER A 68 -6.82 17.18 -6.42
CA SER A 68 -7.78 17.03 -5.33
C SER A 68 -8.84 18.12 -5.42
N TYR A 69 -10.06 17.72 -5.07
CA TYR A 69 -11.17 18.68 -4.94
C TYR A 69 -12.14 18.25 -3.83
N ASP A 70 -12.58 19.22 -3.04
CA ASP A 70 -13.54 19.09 -1.97
C ASP A 70 -14.72 20.02 -2.27
N THR A 71 -15.94 19.51 -2.23
CA THR A 71 -17.14 20.33 -2.50
C THR A 71 -17.50 21.25 -1.34
N GLY A 72 -17.03 20.95 -0.14
CA GLY A 72 -17.61 21.46 1.09
C GLY A 72 -18.98 20.84 1.35
N GLU A 73 -19.56 21.16 2.51
CA GLU A 73 -20.93 20.78 2.87
C GLU A 73 -21.94 21.72 2.19
N ASN A 74 -22.91 21.17 1.50
CA ASN A 74 -23.98 21.92 0.88
C ASN A 74 -25.16 22.12 1.85
N ALA A 75 -26.15 22.93 1.47
CA ALA A 75 -27.32 23.21 2.29
C ALA A 75 -28.17 22.00 2.68
N ASN A 76 -28.01 20.88 1.99
CA ASN A 76 -28.69 19.62 2.29
C ASN A 76 -27.82 18.65 3.11
N GLY A 77 -26.68 19.09 3.63
CA GLY A 77 -25.76 18.31 4.46
C GLY A 77 -24.86 17.34 3.69
N TRP A 78 -24.78 17.42 2.36
CA TRP A 78 -23.90 16.56 1.56
C TRP A 78 -22.55 17.21 1.28
N SER A 79 -21.51 16.41 1.33
CA SER A 79 -20.15 16.80 0.95
C SER A 79 -19.45 15.66 0.23
N THR A 80 -18.56 16.02 -0.70
CA THR A 80 -17.77 15.04 -1.45
C THR A 80 -16.32 15.51 -1.50
N SER A 81 -15.40 14.58 -1.37
CA SER A 81 -13.97 14.80 -1.56
C SER A 81 -13.40 13.74 -2.49
N PHE A 82 -12.50 14.13 -3.37
CA PHE A 82 -11.73 13.18 -4.15
C PHE A 82 -10.29 13.63 -4.35
N LEU A 83 -9.40 12.66 -4.51
CA LEU A 83 -8.00 12.87 -4.83
C LEU A 83 -7.52 11.77 -5.76
N LEU A 84 -6.72 12.18 -6.74
CA LEU A 84 -5.98 11.28 -7.62
C LEU A 84 -4.51 11.71 -7.64
N THR A 85 -3.61 10.76 -7.45
CA THR A 85 -2.16 10.97 -7.50
C THR A 85 -1.54 9.94 -8.44
N HIS A 86 -0.55 10.36 -9.20
CA HIS A 86 0.40 9.49 -9.88
C HIS A 86 1.82 9.83 -9.43
N TRP A 87 2.65 8.82 -9.20
CA TRP A 87 4.08 8.98 -8.99
C TRP A 87 4.86 7.92 -9.78
N GLN A 88 6.03 8.28 -10.24
CA GLN A 88 6.99 7.39 -10.87
C GLN A 88 8.42 7.86 -10.63
N GLY A 89 9.39 6.99 -10.77
CA GLY A 89 10.80 7.32 -10.67
C GLY A 89 11.71 6.11 -10.80
N ASP A 90 13.01 6.36 -11.00
CA ASP A 90 14.01 5.30 -11.15
C ASP A 90 14.54 4.80 -9.81
N GLY A 91 14.33 5.57 -8.73
CA GLY A 91 14.91 5.31 -7.42
C GLY A 91 16.41 5.58 -7.36
N TYR A 92 16.97 5.55 -6.15
CA TYR A 92 18.40 5.86 -5.92
C TYR A 92 19.34 4.77 -6.46
N ALA A 93 19.00 3.49 -6.26
CA ALA A 93 19.83 2.39 -6.73
C ALA A 93 19.52 2.07 -8.20
N GLU A 94 20.49 1.53 -8.91
CA GLU A 94 20.31 1.05 -10.28
C GLU A 94 19.18 0.01 -10.35
N GLY A 95 18.38 0.04 -11.42
CA GLY A 95 17.31 -0.92 -11.63
C GLY A 95 16.28 -0.96 -10.50
N THR A 96 15.94 0.19 -9.91
CA THR A 96 14.88 0.32 -8.90
C THR A 96 13.73 1.19 -9.39
N PHE A 97 13.29 0.92 -10.59
CA PHE A 97 12.11 1.54 -11.20
C PHE A 97 10.87 1.36 -10.34
N GLY A 98 10.00 2.37 -10.31
CA GLY A 98 8.72 2.24 -9.66
C GLY A 98 7.71 3.27 -10.12
N GLN A 99 6.44 2.90 -10.01
CA GLN A 99 5.31 3.80 -10.22
C GLN A 99 4.11 3.36 -9.38
N GLY A 100 3.23 4.30 -9.13
CA GLY A 100 1.98 4.03 -8.43
C GLY A 100 0.98 5.16 -8.58
N GLN A 101 -0.25 4.83 -8.24
CA GLN A 101 -1.35 5.76 -8.17
C GLN A 101 -1.90 5.77 -6.75
N THR A 102 -2.55 6.86 -6.37
CA THR A 102 -3.40 6.91 -5.20
C THR A 102 -4.74 7.47 -5.61
N TYR A 103 -5.80 6.83 -5.20
CA TYR A 103 -7.14 7.36 -5.33
C TYR A 103 -7.81 7.44 -3.97
N PHE A 104 -8.59 8.46 -3.79
CA PHE A 104 -9.44 8.67 -2.63
C PHE A 104 -10.77 9.25 -3.07
N PHE A 105 -11.83 8.73 -2.51
CA PHE A 105 -13.18 9.24 -2.63
C PHE A 105 -13.85 9.20 -1.26
N SER A 106 -14.51 10.28 -0.90
CA SER A 106 -15.34 10.35 0.31
C SER A 106 -16.66 11.04 0.03
N LEU A 107 -17.72 10.49 0.57
CA LEU A 107 -19.07 11.05 0.53
C LEU A 107 -19.56 11.21 1.98
N GLY A 108 -19.77 12.44 2.40
CA GLY A 108 -20.29 12.79 3.71
C GLY A 108 -21.75 13.20 3.63
N TYR A 109 -22.50 12.85 4.66
CA TYR A 109 -23.90 13.26 4.83
C TYR A 109 -24.19 13.60 6.28
N LYS A 110 -24.32 14.90 6.56
CA LYS A 110 -24.82 15.41 7.84
C LYS A 110 -26.35 15.43 7.79
N MET A 111 -26.96 14.35 8.30
CA MET A 111 -28.42 14.19 8.27
C MET A 111 -29.12 15.24 9.16
N ASN A 112 -28.52 15.52 10.32
CA ASN A 112 -28.92 16.54 11.28
C ASN A 112 -27.76 16.80 12.27
N GLU A 113 -27.99 17.59 13.31
CA GLU A 113 -26.98 17.93 14.34
C GLU A 113 -26.49 16.69 15.13
N LYS A 114 -27.27 15.60 15.13
CA LYS A 114 -26.96 14.39 15.89
C LYS A 114 -26.32 13.29 15.04
N HIS A 115 -26.63 13.19 13.76
CA HIS A 115 -26.22 12.07 12.92
C HIS A 115 -25.36 12.54 11.74
N ASN A 116 -24.14 12.05 11.70
CA ASN A 116 -23.20 12.28 10.61
C ASN A 116 -22.72 10.94 10.03
N PHE A 117 -22.84 10.78 8.73
CA PHE A 117 -22.36 9.61 7.99
C PHE A 117 -21.22 10.03 7.07
N ASN A 118 -20.21 9.16 6.97
CA ASN A 118 -19.13 9.38 6.03
C ASN A 118 -18.70 8.04 5.42
N PHE A 119 -18.94 7.89 4.14
CA PHE A 119 -18.34 6.80 3.36
C PHE A 119 -17.02 7.26 2.79
N LEU A 120 -16.00 6.41 2.83
CA LEU A 120 -14.74 6.62 2.14
C LEU A 120 -14.24 5.36 1.46
N MET A 121 -13.55 5.56 0.36
CA MET A 121 -12.82 4.56 -0.38
C MET A 121 -11.44 5.11 -0.72
N THR A 122 -10.40 4.32 -0.47
CA THR A 122 -9.03 4.68 -0.85
C THR A 122 -8.23 3.45 -1.27
N GLY A 123 -7.25 3.66 -2.12
CA GLY A 123 -6.29 2.64 -2.51
C GLY A 123 -5.07 3.25 -3.18
N ALA A 124 -3.97 2.50 -3.14
CA ALA A 124 -2.68 2.91 -3.69
C ALA A 124 -2.04 1.76 -4.48
N PRO A 125 -2.58 1.41 -5.68
CA PRO A 125 -1.92 0.44 -6.55
C PRO A 125 -0.52 0.93 -6.91
N GLN A 126 0.46 0.05 -6.78
CA GLN A 126 1.85 0.37 -7.07
C GLN A 126 2.65 -0.87 -7.46
N TRP A 127 3.74 -0.66 -8.16
CA TRP A 127 4.83 -1.61 -8.28
C TRP A 127 6.18 -0.87 -8.24
N HIS A 128 7.18 -1.55 -7.73
CA HIS A 128 8.56 -1.06 -7.76
C HIS A 128 9.54 -2.22 -7.77
N ASP A 129 10.65 -2.03 -8.45
CA ASP A 129 11.78 -2.95 -8.45
C ASP A 129 12.63 -2.70 -7.20
N GLN A 130 13.26 -3.73 -6.68
CA GLN A 130 13.86 -3.69 -5.37
C GLN A 130 15.37 -3.91 -5.41
N ASN A 131 16.06 -3.19 -4.56
CA ASN A 131 17.42 -3.49 -4.17
C ASN A 131 17.43 -4.01 -2.73
N PHE A 132 18.21 -5.07 -2.46
CA PHE A 132 18.48 -5.56 -1.12
C PHE A 132 19.88 -5.15 -0.70
N THR A 133 20.07 -5.01 0.62
CA THR A 133 21.37 -4.67 1.21
C THR A 133 22.45 -5.62 0.71
N LYS A 134 23.60 -5.08 0.31
CA LYS A 134 24.81 -5.77 -0.07
C LYS A 134 25.89 -5.62 1.03
N SER A 135 26.96 -6.35 0.91
CA SER A 135 28.14 -6.14 1.76
C SER A 135 28.80 -4.78 1.46
N ILE A 136 29.52 -4.24 2.42
CA ILE A 136 30.28 -3.00 2.23
C ILE A 136 31.30 -3.16 1.11
N SER A 137 31.96 -4.33 1.01
CA SER A 137 32.88 -4.64 -0.07
C SER A 137 32.23 -4.52 -1.45
N SER A 138 31.01 -5.08 -1.63
CA SER A 138 30.28 -4.95 -2.90
C SER A 138 30.01 -3.49 -3.27
N TYR A 139 29.70 -2.64 -2.31
CA TYR A 139 29.48 -1.22 -2.59
C TYR A 139 30.80 -0.46 -2.85
N LEU A 140 31.91 -0.88 -2.26
CA LEU A 140 33.23 -0.29 -2.54
C LEU A 140 33.72 -0.67 -3.94
N GLU A 141 33.44 -1.88 -4.39
CA GLU A 141 33.84 -2.38 -5.71
C GLU A 141 32.98 -1.84 -6.83
N ASN A 142 31.66 -1.80 -6.64
CA ASN A 142 30.69 -1.55 -7.72
C ASN A 142 29.99 -0.18 -7.58
N GLY A 143 30.26 0.57 -6.52
CA GLY A 143 29.64 1.85 -6.26
C GLY A 143 28.35 1.77 -5.42
N ARG A 144 27.96 2.93 -4.85
CA ARG A 144 26.84 3.02 -3.89
C ARG A 144 25.46 2.76 -4.49
N LYS A 145 25.31 2.85 -5.81
CA LYS A 145 24.05 2.60 -6.52
C LYS A 145 23.89 1.16 -6.99
N TYR A 146 24.90 0.31 -6.75
CA TYR A 146 24.94 -1.06 -7.23
C TYR A 146 23.75 -1.89 -6.78
N ASN A 147 23.11 -2.54 -7.77
CA ASN A 147 22.01 -3.47 -7.58
C ASN A 147 22.24 -4.67 -8.52
N ASN A 148 22.31 -5.87 -7.97
CA ASN A 148 22.52 -7.11 -8.73
C ASN A 148 21.25 -7.96 -8.88
N ASN A 149 20.06 -7.35 -8.73
CA ASN A 149 18.79 -8.05 -8.86
C ASN A 149 18.15 -7.85 -10.24
N TYR A 150 18.84 -7.21 -11.17
CA TYR A 150 18.39 -6.98 -12.53
C TYR A 150 19.47 -7.33 -13.56
N GLY A 151 19.12 -7.30 -14.82
CA GLY A 151 19.97 -7.47 -15.95
C GLY A 151 19.22 -7.22 -17.25
N TYR A 152 19.75 -7.72 -18.35
CA TYR A 152 19.16 -7.52 -19.67
C TYR A 152 19.02 -8.83 -20.41
N TYR A 153 17.99 -8.92 -21.27
CA TYR A 153 17.85 -9.89 -22.34
C TYR A 153 17.89 -9.12 -23.67
N GLY A 154 19.01 -9.22 -24.38
CA GLY A 154 19.31 -8.22 -25.41
C GLY A 154 19.31 -6.81 -24.82
N ASP A 155 18.48 -5.92 -25.39
CA ASP A 155 18.30 -4.55 -24.88
C ASP A 155 17.13 -4.41 -23.86
N ARG A 156 16.42 -5.51 -23.59
CA ARG A 156 15.25 -5.49 -22.69
C ARG A 156 15.67 -5.61 -21.24
N TYR A 157 15.36 -4.57 -20.45
CA TYR A 157 15.53 -4.62 -19.00
C TYR A 157 14.61 -5.65 -18.35
N LEU A 158 15.17 -6.47 -17.46
CA LEU A 158 14.46 -7.46 -16.65
C LEU A 158 14.95 -7.41 -15.21
N THR A 159 14.03 -7.61 -14.27
CA THR A 159 14.35 -7.71 -12.83
C THR A 159 13.78 -8.99 -12.24
N GLU A 160 14.53 -9.61 -11.32
CA GLU A 160 13.99 -10.72 -10.54
C GLU A 160 13.24 -10.26 -9.29
N ARG A 161 13.36 -8.97 -8.90
CA ARG A 161 12.87 -8.46 -7.62
C ARG A 161 11.92 -7.27 -7.83
N ARG A 162 10.68 -7.58 -8.11
CA ARG A 162 9.60 -6.59 -8.19
C ARG A 162 8.60 -6.80 -7.06
N ASN A 163 8.25 -5.75 -6.36
CA ASN A 163 7.10 -5.73 -5.46
C ASN A 163 5.94 -5.02 -6.15
N PHE A 164 4.74 -5.57 -6.03
CA PHE A 164 3.52 -4.95 -6.54
C PHE A 164 2.38 -5.22 -5.57
N TYR A 165 1.52 -4.22 -5.36
CA TYR A 165 0.44 -4.34 -4.38
C TYR A 165 -0.70 -3.39 -4.68
N HIS A 166 -1.93 -3.87 -4.45
CA HIS A 166 -3.12 -3.05 -4.40
C HIS A 166 -4.00 -3.51 -3.23
N LYS A 167 -4.28 -2.58 -2.32
CA LYS A 167 -5.01 -2.83 -1.07
C LYS A 167 -6.06 -1.75 -0.83
N PRO A 168 -7.19 -1.75 -1.57
CA PRO A 168 -8.27 -0.83 -1.32
C PRO A 168 -8.88 -1.02 0.07
N VAL A 169 -9.30 0.09 0.65
CA VAL A 169 -10.01 0.15 1.93
C VAL A 169 -11.29 0.94 1.73
N PHE A 170 -12.36 0.43 2.30
CA PHE A 170 -13.69 1.04 2.33
C PHE A 170 -14.09 1.20 3.78
N ASN A 171 -14.57 2.38 4.16
CA ASN A 171 -15.14 2.62 5.48
C ASN A 171 -16.50 3.30 5.33
N LEU A 172 -17.44 2.89 6.18
CA LEU A 172 -18.65 3.61 6.45
C LEU A 172 -18.63 4.00 7.93
N ASN A 173 -18.50 5.30 8.18
CA ASN A 173 -18.48 5.86 9.51
C ASN A 173 -19.85 6.44 9.83
N TRP A 174 -20.33 6.19 11.05
CA TRP A 174 -21.51 6.81 11.62
C TRP A 174 -21.16 7.40 12.98
N ASP A 175 -21.25 8.72 13.08
CA ASP A 175 -21.10 9.43 14.33
C ASP A 175 -22.49 9.87 14.80
N TYR A 176 -22.83 9.51 16.04
CA TYR A 176 -24.09 9.84 16.68
C TYR A 176 -23.85 10.60 17.98
N THR A 177 -24.22 11.86 18.00
CA THR A 177 -24.29 12.69 19.20
C THR A 177 -25.63 12.43 19.89
N ILE A 178 -25.62 11.63 20.96
CA ILE A 178 -26.82 11.23 21.69
C ILE A 178 -27.38 12.45 22.44
N ASP A 179 -26.50 13.08 23.21
CA ASP A 179 -26.73 14.32 23.96
C ASP A 179 -25.40 15.07 24.16
N ASP A 180 -25.40 16.13 24.99
CA ASP A 180 -24.23 16.99 25.22
C ASP A 180 -23.08 16.25 25.94
N LYS A 181 -23.35 15.10 26.55
CA LYS A 181 -22.38 14.29 27.32
C LYS A 181 -22.04 12.95 26.69
N SER A 182 -22.84 12.51 25.74
CA SER A 182 -22.79 11.13 25.24
C SER A 182 -22.71 11.07 23.74
N SER A 183 -21.80 10.26 23.22
CA SER A 183 -21.62 10.01 21.79
C SER A 183 -21.36 8.54 21.48
N LEU A 184 -21.71 8.16 20.27
CA LEU A 184 -21.40 6.84 19.70
C LEU A 184 -20.75 7.03 18.34
N SER A 185 -19.60 6.44 18.13
CA SER A 185 -18.92 6.39 16.83
C SER A 185 -18.81 4.96 16.38
N THR A 186 -19.28 4.66 15.18
CA THR A 186 -19.26 3.30 14.61
C THR A 186 -18.65 3.34 13.22
N VAL A 187 -17.73 2.43 12.96
CA VAL A 187 -17.06 2.26 11.67
C VAL A 187 -17.26 0.83 11.19
N LEU A 188 -17.91 0.68 10.05
CA LEU A 188 -17.86 -0.55 9.26
C LEU A 188 -16.73 -0.41 8.26
N TYR A 189 -15.84 -1.41 8.18
CA TYR A 189 -14.74 -1.37 7.23
C TYR A 189 -14.61 -2.68 6.45
N ALA A 190 -14.13 -2.53 5.24
CA ALA A 190 -13.77 -3.63 4.36
C ALA A 190 -12.43 -3.32 3.69
N SER A 191 -11.60 -4.33 3.52
CA SER A 191 -10.37 -4.24 2.72
C SER A 191 -10.18 -5.54 1.97
N THR A 192 -9.87 -5.45 0.69
CA THR A 192 -9.37 -6.56 -0.09
C THR A 192 -7.96 -6.24 -0.54
N GLY A 193 -7.06 -7.20 -0.55
CA GLY A 193 -5.68 -6.97 -0.94
C GLY A 193 -5.19 -8.06 -1.87
N ASN A 194 -4.49 -7.62 -2.91
CA ASN A 194 -3.81 -8.51 -3.84
C ASN A 194 -2.45 -7.90 -4.17
N GLY A 195 -1.41 -8.72 -4.14
CA GLY A 195 -0.07 -8.30 -4.48
C GLY A 195 0.96 -9.35 -4.16
N GLY A 196 2.21 -9.03 -4.42
CA GLY A 196 3.29 -9.96 -4.19
C GLY A 196 4.66 -9.39 -4.43
N GLY A 197 5.63 -10.26 -4.29
CA GLY A 197 7.02 -9.99 -4.63
C GLY A 197 7.58 -11.07 -5.51
N THR A 198 8.28 -10.68 -6.57
CA THR A 198 8.97 -11.62 -7.45
C THR A 198 10.32 -12.05 -6.87
N GLY A 199 10.82 -13.19 -7.30
CA GLY A 199 12.12 -13.71 -6.94
C GLY A 199 12.55 -14.86 -7.83
N GLY A 200 13.86 -14.97 -8.04
CA GLY A 200 14.41 -16.07 -8.82
C GLY A 200 14.45 -17.38 -8.07
N ARG A 201 14.33 -18.48 -8.78
CA ARG A 201 14.56 -19.84 -8.31
C ARG A 201 15.29 -20.66 -9.38
N GLY A 202 16.21 -21.47 -8.95
CA GLY A 202 17.05 -22.29 -9.81
C GLY A 202 18.43 -21.69 -10.04
N ASN A 203 19.10 -22.14 -11.09
CA ASN A 203 20.47 -21.75 -11.41
C ASN A 203 20.51 -20.34 -12.04
N ARG A 204 20.88 -19.35 -11.21
CA ARG A 204 21.02 -17.96 -11.65
C ARG A 204 22.41 -17.75 -12.26
N VAL A 205 22.42 -17.44 -13.55
CA VAL A 205 23.66 -17.05 -14.25
C VAL A 205 23.89 -15.55 -14.08
N ARG A 206 25.15 -15.16 -13.89
CA ARG A 206 25.55 -13.75 -13.72
C ARG A 206 26.65 -13.38 -14.69
N THR A 207 26.67 -12.10 -15.08
CA THR A 207 27.78 -11.46 -15.78
C THR A 207 29.01 -11.34 -14.88
N ALA A 208 30.16 -11.02 -15.44
CA ALA A 208 31.39 -10.76 -14.69
C ALA A 208 31.23 -9.65 -13.65
N ASP A 209 30.41 -8.61 -13.94
CA ASP A 209 30.10 -7.49 -13.06
C ASP A 209 29.01 -7.81 -12.02
N GLY A 210 28.54 -9.07 -11.98
CA GLY A 210 27.59 -9.57 -11.00
C GLY A 210 26.12 -9.32 -11.28
N TYR A 211 25.75 -8.71 -12.40
CA TYR A 211 24.35 -8.56 -12.84
C TYR A 211 23.75 -9.89 -13.29
N ILE A 212 22.43 -9.97 -13.43
CA ILE A 212 21.80 -11.20 -13.93
C ILE A 212 22.00 -11.25 -15.45
N ASP A 213 22.58 -12.36 -15.92
CA ASP A 213 22.74 -12.65 -17.36
C ASP A 213 21.51 -13.37 -17.88
N TYR A 214 20.52 -12.61 -18.34
CA TYR A 214 19.30 -13.21 -18.87
C TYR A 214 19.50 -13.87 -20.24
N ASP A 215 20.46 -13.43 -21.06
CA ASP A 215 20.78 -14.10 -22.31
C ASP A 215 21.29 -15.52 -22.06
N ALA A 216 22.24 -15.66 -21.13
CA ALA A 216 22.73 -16.97 -20.72
C ALA A 216 21.66 -17.83 -20.03
N ILE A 217 20.77 -17.23 -19.22
CA ILE A 217 19.63 -17.92 -18.60
C ILE A 217 18.67 -18.44 -19.66
N TYR A 218 18.32 -17.64 -20.67
CA TYR A 218 17.43 -18.09 -21.74
C TYR A 218 18.05 -19.23 -22.56
N ALA A 219 19.36 -19.15 -22.87
CA ALA A 219 20.09 -20.22 -23.54
C ALA A 219 20.13 -21.51 -22.69
N GLN A 220 20.39 -21.39 -21.37
CA GLN A 220 20.34 -22.50 -20.42
C GLN A 220 18.95 -23.16 -20.40
N ASN A 221 17.89 -22.37 -20.26
CA ASN A 221 16.52 -22.88 -20.21
C ASN A 221 16.10 -23.56 -21.53
N ALA A 222 16.55 -23.03 -22.67
CA ALA A 222 16.27 -23.61 -23.98
C ALA A 222 16.98 -24.96 -24.19
N ALA A 223 18.08 -25.22 -23.51
CA ALA A 223 18.82 -26.49 -23.59
C ALA A 223 18.17 -27.61 -22.76
N VAL A 224 17.20 -27.31 -21.89
CA VAL A 224 16.49 -28.34 -21.10
C VAL A 224 15.59 -29.16 -22.03
N PRO A 225 15.77 -30.50 -22.11
CA PRO A 225 15.02 -31.36 -23.01
C PRO A 225 13.49 -31.26 -22.76
N ASN A 226 12.74 -31.00 -23.81
CA ASN A 226 11.26 -30.91 -23.79
C ASN A 226 10.69 -29.89 -22.78
N GLY A 227 11.48 -28.92 -22.33
CA GLY A 227 11.08 -27.96 -21.28
C GLY A 227 10.84 -28.60 -19.91
N ALA A 228 11.23 -29.85 -19.70
CA ALA A 228 11.13 -30.52 -18.41
C ALA A 228 11.93 -29.75 -17.36
N GLY A 229 11.32 -29.49 -16.20
CA GLY A 229 12.00 -28.77 -15.12
C GLY A 229 12.02 -27.24 -15.25
N VAL A 230 11.78 -26.65 -16.42
CA VAL A 230 11.75 -25.19 -16.60
C VAL A 230 10.72 -24.52 -15.69
N TYR A 231 9.64 -25.21 -15.35
CA TYR A 231 8.58 -24.70 -14.46
C TYR A 231 8.94 -24.68 -12.98
N PHE A 232 9.96 -25.43 -12.57
CA PHE A 232 10.27 -25.64 -11.16
C PHE A 232 11.51 -24.88 -10.68
N GLY A 233 12.40 -24.46 -11.60
CA GLY A 233 13.66 -23.83 -11.29
C GLY A 233 14.53 -24.74 -10.39
N ASP A 234 15.32 -25.57 -11.00
CA ASP A 234 16.30 -26.48 -10.39
C ASP A 234 17.76 -26.11 -10.73
N ASN A 235 18.67 -27.05 -10.65
CA ASN A 235 20.07 -26.78 -10.94
C ASN A 235 20.37 -26.53 -12.42
N ASP A 236 19.48 -26.94 -13.33
CA ASP A 236 19.69 -26.89 -14.77
C ASP A 236 18.89 -25.78 -15.46
N ASN A 237 18.03 -25.07 -14.71
CA ASN A 237 17.20 -24.01 -15.24
C ASN A 237 16.96 -22.90 -14.22
N TYR A 238 16.36 -21.80 -14.67
CA TYR A 238 16.01 -20.66 -13.83
C TYR A 238 14.64 -20.11 -14.18
N ILE A 239 13.83 -19.82 -13.16
CA ILE A 239 12.53 -19.16 -13.30
C ILE A 239 12.42 -17.96 -12.36
N THR A 240 11.65 -16.97 -12.77
CA THR A 240 11.15 -15.94 -11.87
C THR A 240 9.75 -16.33 -11.39
N ARG A 241 9.55 -16.36 -10.09
CA ARG A 241 8.25 -16.65 -9.46
C ARG A 241 7.74 -15.48 -8.68
N ALA A 242 6.44 -15.40 -8.46
CA ALA A 242 5.83 -14.43 -7.54
C ALA A 242 5.32 -15.15 -6.27
N SER A 243 5.65 -14.59 -5.11
CA SER A 243 4.99 -14.90 -3.85
C SER A 243 3.80 -13.98 -3.70
N MET A 244 2.60 -14.51 -3.91
CA MET A 244 1.35 -13.74 -3.87
C MET A 244 0.76 -13.73 -2.48
N ASN A 245 0.29 -12.57 -2.06
CA ASN A 245 -0.45 -12.38 -0.82
C ASN A 245 -1.80 -11.79 -1.17
N MET A 246 -2.85 -12.51 -0.85
CA MET A 246 -4.23 -12.06 -0.99
C MET A 246 -4.92 -12.05 0.34
N HIS A 247 -5.77 -11.09 0.60
CA HIS A 247 -6.58 -11.07 1.80
C HIS A 247 -7.91 -10.34 1.61
N ASN A 248 -8.88 -10.76 2.39
CA ASN A 248 -10.13 -10.05 2.60
C ASN A 248 -10.30 -9.80 4.09
N TRP A 249 -10.64 -8.58 4.45
CA TRP A 249 -10.75 -8.15 5.83
C TRP A 249 -12.01 -7.31 5.99
N PHE A 250 -12.87 -7.72 6.90
CA PHE A 250 -14.12 -7.02 7.23
C PHE A 250 -14.19 -6.83 8.74
N GLY A 251 -14.74 -5.72 9.16
CA GLY A 251 -14.94 -5.52 10.58
C GLY A 251 -15.84 -4.35 10.92
N LEU A 252 -16.13 -4.27 12.20
CA LEU A 252 -16.87 -3.22 12.85
C LEU A 252 -16.08 -2.77 14.08
N VAL A 253 -15.86 -1.47 14.20
CA VAL A 253 -15.39 -0.84 15.42
C VAL A 253 -16.48 0.10 15.89
N SER A 254 -16.90 -0.01 17.14
CA SER A 254 -17.89 0.89 17.74
C SER A 254 -17.39 1.36 19.08
N ASN A 255 -17.52 2.65 19.36
CA ASN A 255 -17.05 3.28 20.57
C ASN A 255 -18.14 4.19 21.14
N TYR A 256 -18.56 3.90 22.37
CA TYR A 256 -19.48 4.73 23.17
C TYR A 256 -18.66 5.51 24.20
N GLU A 257 -18.87 6.82 24.24
CA GLU A 257 -18.24 7.71 25.20
C GLU A 257 -19.33 8.51 25.92
N THR A 258 -19.23 8.65 27.25
CA THR A 258 -20.14 9.47 28.04
C THR A 258 -19.44 10.07 29.27
N GLU A 259 -19.82 11.31 29.62
CA GLU A 259 -19.42 11.96 30.86
C GLU A 259 -20.42 11.58 31.96
N LEU A 260 -19.97 10.80 32.95
CA LEU A 260 -20.79 10.39 34.08
C LEU A 260 -20.87 11.50 35.15
N SER A 261 -19.82 12.32 35.25
CA SER A 261 -19.75 13.52 36.10
C SER A 261 -18.64 14.44 35.59
N ASP A 262 -18.48 15.62 36.18
CA ASP A 262 -17.47 16.61 35.79
C ASP A 262 -16.01 16.07 35.83
N ASN A 263 -15.78 15.00 36.61
CA ASN A 263 -14.45 14.39 36.79
C ASN A 263 -14.39 12.92 36.34
N LEU A 264 -15.45 12.37 35.77
CA LEU A 264 -15.51 10.96 35.41
C LEU A 264 -16.16 10.78 34.05
N SER A 265 -15.40 10.19 33.13
CA SER A 265 -15.89 9.75 31.81
C SER A 265 -15.80 8.22 31.67
N LEU A 266 -16.73 7.66 30.94
CA LEU A 266 -16.75 6.25 30.55
C LEU A 266 -16.56 6.13 29.04
N ASN A 267 -15.65 5.26 28.62
CA ASN A 267 -15.44 4.92 27.24
C ASN A 267 -15.50 3.39 27.09
N VAL A 268 -16.42 2.89 26.25
CA VAL A 268 -16.61 1.46 26.00
C VAL A 268 -16.54 1.21 24.50
N GLY A 269 -15.61 0.35 24.09
CA GLY A 269 -15.40 0.01 22.69
C GLY A 269 -15.61 -1.46 22.39
N VAL A 270 -16.07 -1.75 21.17
CA VAL A 270 -16.18 -3.09 20.60
C VAL A 270 -15.46 -3.13 19.27
N ASP A 271 -14.62 -4.14 19.05
CA ASP A 271 -13.93 -4.42 17.79
C ASP A 271 -14.23 -5.86 17.36
N LEU A 272 -15.00 -5.99 16.29
CA LEU A 272 -15.33 -7.26 15.67
C LEU A 272 -14.72 -7.32 14.30
N ARG A 273 -13.99 -8.41 14.00
CA ARG A 273 -13.34 -8.55 12.68
C ARG A 273 -13.31 -9.99 12.22
N THR A 274 -13.35 -10.15 10.91
CA THR A 274 -13.04 -11.38 10.21
C THR A 274 -11.93 -11.14 9.19
N TYR A 275 -11.02 -12.09 9.07
CA TYR A 275 -9.88 -12.03 8.18
C TYR A 275 -9.73 -13.34 7.45
N TYR A 276 -9.64 -13.26 6.14
CA TYR A 276 -9.28 -14.37 5.27
C TYR A 276 -8.02 -14.00 4.49
N GLY A 277 -6.96 -14.78 4.66
CA GLY A 277 -5.69 -14.61 3.97
C GLY A 277 -5.33 -15.85 3.15
N CYS A 278 -4.78 -15.62 1.96
CA CYS A 278 -4.26 -16.66 1.09
C CYS A 278 -2.84 -16.30 0.65
N LEU A 279 -1.93 -17.26 0.78
CA LEU A 279 -0.56 -17.16 0.29
C LEU A 279 -0.39 -18.16 -0.84
N LEU A 280 -0.02 -17.67 -2.02
CA LEU A 280 0.23 -18.47 -3.20
C LEU A 280 1.63 -18.23 -3.72
N TYR A 281 2.30 -19.29 -4.17
CA TYR A 281 3.51 -19.18 -4.96
C TYR A 281 3.15 -19.52 -6.41
N THR A 282 3.20 -18.51 -7.29
CA THR A 282 2.92 -18.67 -8.70
C THR A 282 4.22 -18.66 -9.49
N SER A 283 4.37 -19.64 -10.37
CA SER A 283 5.36 -19.56 -11.45
C SER A 283 4.68 -18.93 -12.65
N PRO A 284 5.32 -17.97 -13.35
CA PRO A 284 4.76 -17.48 -14.62
C PRO A 284 4.58 -18.66 -15.56
N SER A 285 3.46 -18.66 -16.30
CA SER A 285 3.27 -19.59 -17.40
C SER A 285 4.34 -19.29 -18.47
N PRO A 286 4.89 -20.30 -19.17
CA PRO A 286 5.78 -20.06 -20.31
C PRO A 286 5.13 -19.21 -21.42
N ARG A 287 3.80 -19.07 -21.40
CA ARG A 287 3.07 -18.20 -22.31
C ARG A 287 3.06 -16.74 -21.88
N ASP A 288 3.34 -16.44 -20.60
CA ASP A 288 3.33 -15.08 -20.04
C ASP A 288 4.72 -14.42 -20.11
N GLY A 289 5.74 -15.15 -20.50
CA GLY A 289 7.07 -14.67 -20.74
C GLY A 289 7.29 -14.40 -22.22
N ILE A 290 7.13 -13.15 -22.64
CA ILE A 290 7.44 -12.64 -23.99
C ILE A 290 6.21 -12.65 -24.90
N GLY A 291 5.31 -11.70 -24.67
CA GLY A 291 4.46 -11.13 -25.71
C GLY A 291 5.01 -9.77 -26.06
#